data_4c472651871c21164ad2d8bcfb4b4d91
#
_entry.id   4c472651871c21164ad2d8bcfb4b4d91
#
_cell.length_a   1.000
_cell.length_b   1.000
_cell.length_c   1.000
_cell.angle_alpha   90.00
_cell.angle_beta   90.00
_cell.angle_gamma   90.00
#
_symmetry.space_group_name_H-M   'P 1'
#
loop_
_entity.id
_entity.type
_entity.pdbx_description
1 polymer ?
#
loop_
_entity_poly.entity_id
_entity_poly.type
_entity_poly.pdbx_seq_one_letter_code
_entity_poly.pdbx_strand_id
1 'polypeptide(L)'
;MILIVLLILVLAAGGCLLAIRKEINGSASVGEPVSVSIQQGSGVAAIAQKLKAAGVIKYPHVFRWYAGKQGAAGKLQYGEFDLAPGSSYDDIIEALSAYAKADSVRLTFPEGTTAIAIAKKMEDAGLCSAEDFLKEANTGDFSQYRFWQYVPDDKDAPDRFLKCEGYLFPDTYDFLKDDTVHHYVETFYSHFDKQITDEMYAEMEKQGMTLSEVVTLASFVQEEAGNDQDDNVAQVFRNRLAEGSPYPKLQSNTSSYVQSDADNNYLWNWVAPYYGGWDSIPENILEAYDTYTCTGLSAGPISNPGIAAIRAALAPQPDDEAKDAYFFVTDLAGHYYYARTYADHQKNCDEAAKVNKNLK
;
A
#
# COMPACT_ATOMS: atom_id res chain seq x y z
N MET A 1 -14.00 51.77 -38.65
CA MET A 1 -14.54 50.99 -37.48
C MET A 1 -13.75 49.70 -37.25
N ILE A 2 -13.56 48.82 -38.25
CA ILE A 2 -12.85 47.53 -38.13
C ILE A 2 -11.40 47.70 -37.67
N LEU A 3 -10.64 48.65 -38.20
CA LEU A 3 -9.24 48.92 -37.83
C LEU A 3 -9.08 49.35 -36.37
N ILE A 4 -10.04 50.14 -35.84
CA ILE A 4 -10.05 50.59 -34.42
C ILE A 4 -10.33 49.38 -33.48
N VAL A 5 -11.25 48.52 -33.87
CA VAL A 5 -11.56 47.30 -33.11
C VAL A 5 -10.34 46.35 -33.08
N LEU A 6 -9.65 46.15 -34.22
CA LEU A 6 -8.44 45.37 -34.30
C LEU A 6 -7.34 45.95 -33.42
N LEU A 7 -7.13 47.25 -33.45
CA LEU A 7 -6.13 47.92 -32.62
C LEU A 7 -6.43 47.75 -31.13
N ILE A 8 -7.67 47.87 -30.71
CA ILE A 8 -8.12 47.65 -29.32
C ILE A 8 -7.87 46.21 -28.91
N LEU A 9 -8.17 45.21 -29.76
CA LEU A 9 -7.91 43.80 -29.48
C LEU A 9 -6.42 43.50 -29.35
N VAL A 10 -5.58 44.07 -30.19
CA VAL A 10 -4.09 43.93 -30.13
C VAL A 10 -3.56 44.56 -28.84
N LEU A 11 -4.01 45.75 -28.47
CA LEU A 11 -3.62 46.41 -27.21
C LEU A 11 -4.09 45.63 -25.97
N ALA A 12 -5.31 45.07 -26.01
CA ALA A 12 -5.84 44.25 -24.94
C ALA A 12 -5.05 42.94 -24.81
N ALA A 13 -4.73 42.25 -25.91
CA ALA A 13 -3.92 41.05 -25.95
C ALA A 13 -2.50 41.32 -25.42
N GLY A 14 -1.89 42.44 -25.88
CA GLY A 14 -0.55 42.85 -25.39
C GLY A 14 -0.55 43.17 -23.88
N GLY A 15 -1.57 43.84 -23.38
CA GLY A 15 -1.75 44.10 -21.95
C GLY A 15 -1.91 42.80 -21.13
N CYS A 16 -2.69 41.82 -21.64
CA CYS A 16 -2.87 40.52 -21.01
C CYS A 16 -1.56 39.72 -20.95
N LEU A 17 -0.79 39.67 -22.04
CA LEU A 17 0.49 39.02 -22.10
C LEU A 17 1.51 39.62 -21.12
N LEU A 18 1.55 40.94 -21.00
CA LEU A 18 2.40 41.65 -20.03
C LEU A 18 2.03 41.30 -18.58
N ALA A 19 0.70 41.26 -18.30
CA ALA A 19 0.20 40.89 -16.96
C ALA A 19 0.55 39.46 -16.59
N ILE A 20 0.39 38.51 -17.52
CA ILE A 20 0.79 37.10 -17.33
C ILE A 20 2.31 36.98 -17.12
N ARG A 21 3.10 37.63 -17.95
CA ARG A 21 4.56 37.62 -17.84
C ARG A 21 5.04 38.22 -16.51
N LYS A 22 4.38 39.29 -16.04
CA LYS A 22 4.66 39.89 -14.73
C LYS A 22 4.38 38.92 -13.59
N GLU A 23 3.28 38.16 -13.66
CA GLU A 23 2.92 37.19 -12.64
C GLU A 23 3.89 35.98 -12.62
N ILE A 24 4.27 35.47 -13.81
CA ILE A 24 5.27 34.39 -13.90
C ILE A 24 6.59 34.80 -13.25
N ASN A 25 7.08 36.00 -13.54
CA ASN A 25 8.37 36.48 -13.08
C ASN A 25 8.34 37.08 -11.66
N GLY A 26 7.16 37.20 -11.06
CA GLY A 26 6.98 37.84 -9.77
C GLY A 26 6.86 39.37 -9.82
N SER A 27 6.45 39.96 -8.72
CA SER A 27 6.27 41.40 -8.53
C SER A 27 7.46 42.00 -7.80
N ALA A 28 7.79 43.27 -8.10
CA ALA A 28 8.83 44.02 -7.37
C ALA A 28 8.47 44.25 -5.87
N SER A 29 7.20 44.11 -5.50
CA SER A 29 6.71 44.10 -4.11
C SER A 29 5.96 42.79 -3.88
N VAL A 30 6.54 41.93 -3.05
CA VAL A 30 5.92 40.70 -2.56
C VAL A 30 5.08 41.05 -1.34
N GLY A 31 3.87 40.52 -1.27
CA GLY A 31 2.95 40.75 -0.12
C GLY A 31 3.37 39.95 1.12
N GLU A 32 2.66 40.16 2.21
CA GLU A 32 2.83 39.33 3.42
C GLU A 32 2.45 37.88 3.11
N PRO A 33 3.21 36.88 3.59
CA PRO A 33 2.89 35.49 3.40
C PRO A 33 1.49 35.13 3.90
N VAL A 34 0.77 34.31 3.15
CA VAL A 34 -0.53 33.73 3.51
C VAL A 34 -0.41 32.23 3.60
N SER A 35 -1.02 31.65 4.62
CA SER A 35 -1.03 30.19 4.78
C SER A 35 -1.96 29.53 3.75
N VAL A 36 -1.47 28.51 3.05
CA VAL A 36 -2.17 27.78 2.01
C VAL A 36 -2.09 26.31 2.31
N SER A 37 -3.24 25.69 2.62
CA SER A 37 -3.37 24.26 2.87
C SER A 37 -3.53 23.49 1.55
N ILE A 38 -2.60 22.61 1.23
CA ILE A 38 -2.64 21.71 0.08
C ILE A 38 -2.93 20.30 0.58
N GLN A 39 -4.03 19.72 0.16
CA GLN A 39 -4.43 18.36 0.53
C GLN A 39 -3.58 17.33 -0.21
N GLN A 40 -3.29 16.21 0.47
CA GLN A 40 -2.62 15.07 -0.14
C GLN A 40 -3.38 14.56 -1.37
N GLY A 41 -2.65 14.14 -2.40
CA GLY A 41 -3.25 13.70 -3.66
C GLY A 41 -3.77 14.83 -4.54
N SER A 42 -3.65 16.10 -4.13
CA SER A 42 -4.04 17.24 -4.96
C SER A 42 -3.19 17.31 -6.22
N GLY A 43 -3.81 17.14 -7.38
CA GLY A 43 -3.13 17.39 -8.66
C GLY A 43 -2.84 18.89 -8.86
N VAL A 44 -1.88 19.22 -9.75
CA VAL A 44 -1.46 20.62 -10.06
C VAL A 44 -2.63 21.55 -10.34
N ALA A 45 -3.71 21.04 -10.94
CA ALA A 45 -4.92 21.85 -11.20
C ALA A 45 -5.63 22.26 -9.91
N ALA A 46 -5.74 21.37 -8.92
CA ALA A 46 -6.34 21.66 -7.62
C ALA A 46 -5.44 22.59 -6.81
N ILE A 47 -4.12 22.36 -6.81
CA ILE A 47 -3.13 23.23 -6.19
C ILE A 47 -3.27 24.67 -6.76
N ALA A 48 -3.27 24.81 -8.09
CA ALA A 48 -3.41 26.12 -8.74
C ALA A 48 -4.72 26.86 -8.35
N GLN A 49 -5.82 26.14 -8.15
CA GLN A 49 -7.07 26.74 -7.68
C GLN A 49 -6.98 27.18 -6.22
N LYS A 50 -6.33 26.40 -5.37
CA LYS A 50 -6.09 26.78 -3.96
C LYS A 50 -5.18 28.01 -3.85
N LEU A 51 -4.09 28.06 -4.60
CA LEU A 51 -3.22 29.25 -4.69
C LEU A 51 -3.97 30.49 -5.13
N LYS A 52 -4.89 30.35 -6.09
CA LYS A 52 -5.76 31.46 -6.52
C LYS A 52 -6.74 31.87 -5.42
N ALA A 53 -7.39 30.90 -4.76
CA ALA A 53 -8.34 31.18 -3.68
C ALA A 53 -7.66 31.91 -2.51
N ALA A 54 -6.40 31.55 -2.20
CA ALA A 54 -5.58 32.24 -1.21
C ALA A 54 -5.00 33.58 -1.67
N GLY A 55 -5.22 33.97 -2.94
CA GLY A 55 -4.73 35.23 -3.49
C GLY A 55 -3.23 35.23 -3.85
N VAL A 56 -2.56 34.09 -3.78
CA VAL A 56 -1.12 33.96 -4.13
C VAL A 56 -0.89 34.17 -5.61
N ILE A 57 -1.76 33.61 -6.46
CA ILE A 57 -1.72 33.74 -7.92
C ILE A 57 -3.06 34.23 -8.47
N LYS A 58 -3.04 34.81 -9.68
CA LYS A 58 -4.26 35.29 -10.39
C LYS A 58 -4.70 34.33 -11.50
N TYR A 59 -3.74 33.65 -12.17
CA TYR A 59 -3.99 32.88 -13.40
C TYR A 59 -3.68 31.38 -13.18
N PRO A 60 -4.59 30.58 -12.57
CA PRO A 60 -4.34 29.18 -12.23
C PRO A 60 -4.04 28.29 -13.43
N HIS A 61 -4.64 28.60 -14.60
CA HIS A 61 -4.36 27.85 -15.84
C HIS A 61 -2.92 28.10 -16.36
N VAL A 62 -2.42 29.31 -16.15
CA VAL A 62 -1.03 29.66 -16.52
C VAL A 62 -0.05 28.98 -15.56
N PHE A 63 -0.33 28.99 -14.27
CA PHE A 63 0.49 28.27 -13.28
C PHE A 63 0.56 26.77 -13.58
N ARG A 64 -0.60 26.14 -13.84
CA ARG A 64 -0.65 24.72 -14.22
C ARG A 64 0.21 24.41 -15.46
N TRP A 65 0.09 25.24 -16.51
CA TRP A 65 0.89 25.09 -17.73
C TRP A 65 2.39 25.26 -17.43
N TYR A 66 2.73 26.28 -16.63
CA TYR A 66 4.11 26.57 -16.27
C TYR A 66 4.75 25.45 -15.45
N ALA A 67 4.07 24.97 -14.40
CA ALA A 67 4.52 23.85 -13.56
C ALA A 67 4.69 22.56 -14.39
N GLY A 68 3.79 22.30 -15.34
CA GLY A 68 3.94 21.19 -16.28
C GLY A 68 5.18 21.31 -17.18
N LYS A 69 5.45 22.51 -17.71
CA LYS A 69 6.63 22.81 -18.53
C LYS A 69 7.96 22.65 -17.75
N GLN A 70 7.97 23.01 -16.49
CA GLN A 70 9.12 22.86 -15.58
C GLN A 70 9.31 21.43 -15.06
N GLY A 71 8.43 20.49 -15.42
CA GLY A 71 8.47 19.13 -14.91
C GLY A 71 8.21 19.03 -13.39
N ALA A 72 7.56 20.06 -12.83
CA ALA A 72 7.26 20.15 -11.40
C ALA A 72 5.94 19.50 -11.00
N ALA A 73 5.12 19.07 -11.97
CA ALA A 73 3.77 18.55 -11.73
C ALA A 73 3.70 17.37 -10.76
N GLY A 74 4.75 16.54 -10.68
CA GLY A 74 4.83 15.40 -9.74
C GLY A 74 5.72 15.67 -8.52
N LYS A 75 6.17 16.93 -8.33
CA LYS A 75 7.08 17.31 -7.23
C LYS A 75 6.45 18.25 -6.22
N LEU A 76 5.28 18.83 -6.57
CA LEU A 76 4.55 19.70 -5.66
C LEU A 76 3.95 18.87 -4.53
N GLN A 77 4.20 19.29 -3.29
CA GLN A 77 3.87 18.57 -2.08
C GLN A 77 2.57 19.08 -1.46
N TYR A 78 2.02 18.28 -0.56
CA TYR A 78 0.88 18.62 0.29
C TYR A 78 1.37 19.13 1.65
N GLY A 79 0.51 19.85 2.37
CA GLY A 79 0.82 20.44 3.66
C GLY A 79 0.41 21.92 3.75
N GLU A 80 0.82 22.56 4.83
CA GLU A 80 0.63 24.00 5.04
C GLU A 80 1.86 24.77 4.51
N PHE A 81 1.60 25.78 3.68
CA PHE A 81 2.66 26.56 3.05
C PHE A 81 2.43 28.06 3.26
N ASP A 82 3.42 28.74 3.76
CA ASP A 82 3.40 30.21 3.84
C ASP A 82 3.94 30.80 2.52
N LEU A 83 3.01 31.23 1.67
CA LEU A 83 3.30 31.72 0.33
C LEU A 83 2.91 33.20 0.20
N ALA A 84 3.82 33.99 -0.32
CA ALA A 84 3.59 35.43 -0.45
C ALA A 84 2.93 35.78 -1.80
N PRO A 85 1.82 36.53 -1.82
CA PRO A 85 1.25 37.07 -3.03
C PRO A 85 2.25 37.93 -3.82
N GLY A 86 2.41 37.64 -5.09
CA GLY A 86 3.35 38.33 -5.95
C GLY A 86 4.74 37.71 -6.08
N SER A 87 4.99 36.56 -5.41
CA SER A 87 6.16 35.70 -5.68
C SER A 87 6.13 35.20 -7.13
N SER A 88 7.30 34.92 -7.68
CA SER A 88 7.39 34.29 -9.00
C SER A 88 6.85 32.85 -8.98
N TYR A 89 6.47 32.33 -10.13
CA TYR A 89 6.03 30.94 -10.22
C TYR A 89 7.17 29.96 -9.89
N ASP A 90 8.41 30.33 -10.16
CA ASP A 90 9.59 29.52 -9.76
C ASP A 90 9.73 29.48 -8.24
N ASP A 91 9.63 30.62 -7.54
CA ASP A 91 9.69 30.69 -6.08
C ASP A 91 8.55 29.87 -5.43
N ILE A 92 7.32 29.96 -5.99
CA ILE A 92 6.17 29.19 -5.51
C ILE A 92 6.41 27.71 -5.72
N ILE A 93 6.90 27.28 -6.90
CA ILE A 93 7.21 25.88 -7.19
C ILE A 93 8.34 25.38 -6.29
N GLU A 94 9.37 26.18 -6.09
CA GLU A 94 10.48 25.87 -5.20
C GLU A 94 9.97 25.70 -3.76
N ALA A 95 9.19 26.64 -3.24
CA ALA A 95 8.61 26.56 -1.90
C ALA A 95 7.74 25.30 -1.73
N LEU A 96 6.83 25.03 -2.68
CA LEU A 96 5.98 23.84 -2.67
C LEU A 96 6.77 22.53 -2.82
N SER A 97 7.97 22.58 -3.41
CA SER A 97 8.83 21.39 -3.62
C SER A 97 9.87 21.24 -2.51
N ALA A 98 10.37 22.35 -1.94
CA ALA A 98 11.41 22.35 -0.92
C ALA A 98 10.89 22.00 0.47
N TYR A 99 9.63 22.34 0.78
CA TYR A 99 9.01 22.07 2.08
C TYR A 99 9.05 20.58 2.44
N ALA A 100 8.81 19.71 1.47
CA ALA A 100 8.87 18.26 1.67
C ALA A 100 10.29 17.71 1.93
N LYS A 101 11.34 18.48 1.62
CA LYS A 101 12.71 18.04 1.88
C LYS A 101 13.22 18.41 3.27
N ALA A 102 12.67 19.44 3.90
CA ALA A 102 13.17 19.96 5.18
C ALA A 102 12.65 19.18 6.39
N ASP A 103 11.40 18.66 6.31
CA ASP A 103 10.71 18.02 7.45
C ASP A 103 10.06 16.66 7.12
N SER A 104 10.54 15.96 6.09
CA SER A 104 10.06 14.63 5.76
C SER A 104 11.01 13.53 6.24
N VAL A 105 10.42 12.40 6.63
CA VAL A 105 11.14 11.15 6.91
C VAL A 105 10.83 10.14 5.82
N ARG A 106 11.87 9.60 5.17
CA ARG A 106 11.72 8.52 4.20
C ARG A 106 11.80 7.18 4.89
N LEU A 107 10.74 6.39 4.76
CA LEU A 107 10.65 5.04 5.31
C LEU A 107 10.33 4.04 4.21
N THR A 108 11.03 2.90 4.23
CA THR A 108 10.76 1.76 3.33
C THR A 108 10.12 0.64 4.14
N PHE A 109 9.01 0.13 3.66
CA PHE A 109 8.30 -1.02 4.22
C PHE A 109 8.39 -2.16 3.21
N PRO A 110 9.24 -3.18 3.47
CA PRO A 110 9.33 -4.36 2.61
C PRO A 110 8.00 -5.09 2.48
N GLU A 111 7.81 -5.80 1.38
CA GLU A 111 6.70 -6.74 1.21
C GLU A 111 6.73 -7.77 2.34
N GLY A 112 5.54 -8.17 2.82
CA GLY A 112 5.41 -9.06 3.99
C GLY A 112 5.49 -8.34 5.35
N THR A 113 5.74 -7.03 5.41
CA THR A 113 5.74 -6.30 6.69
C THR A 113 4.34 -6.28 7.30
N THR A 114 4.18 -6.71 8.56
CA THR A 114 2.89 -6.71 9.27
C THR A 114 2.45 -5.30 9.69
N ALA A 115 1.15 -5.11 9.91
CA ALA A 115 0.60 -3.83 10.38
C ALA A 115 1.23 -3.37 11.71
N ILE A 116 1.51 -4.29 12.62
CA ILE A 116 2.18 -4.00 13.90
C ILE A 116 3.62 -3.51 13.65
N ALA A 117 4.35 -4.16 12.74
CA ALA A 117 5.72 -3.74 12.40
C ALA A 117 5.74 -2.37 11.70
N ILE A 118 4.75 -2.10 10.84
CA ILE A 118 4.56 -0.77 10.23
C ILE A 118 4.34 0.27 11.30
N ALA A 119 3.36 0.06 12.19
CA ALA A 119 3.02 0.98 13.28
C ALA A 119 4.23 1.27 14.17
N LYS A 120 4.97 0.22 14.56
CA LYS A 120 6.20 0.40 15.35
C LYS A 120 7.26 1.21 14.61
N LYS A 121 7.43 1.00 13.32
CA LYS A 121 8.39 1.77 12.51
C LYS A 121 7.99 3.24 12.38
N MET A 122 6.68 3.55 12.32
CA MET A 122 6.17 4.92 12.37
C MET A 122 6.48 5.59 13.72
N GLU A 123 6.31 4.85 14.82
CA GLU A 123 6.64 5.31 16.18
C GLU A 123 8.15 5.53 16.34
N ASP A 124 8.97 4.57 15.94
CA ASP A 124 10.44 4.67 16.01
C ASP A 124 10.99 5.85 15.18
N ALA A 125 10.27 6.24 14.13
CA ALA A 125 10.58 7.42 13.31
C ALA A 125 10.08 8.75 13.92
N GLY A 126 9.34 8.70 15.03
CA GLY A 126 8.80 9.85 15.73
C GLY A 126 7.65 10.55 15.01
N LEU A 127 6.90 9.81 14.16
CA LEU A 127 5.77 10.36 13.40
C LEU A 127 4.46 10.31 14.20
N CYS A 128 4.16 9.17 14.85
CA CYS A 128 3.00 8.99 15.71
C CYS A 128 3.22 7.80 16.65
N SER A 129 2.36 7.59 17.65
CA SER A 129 2.41 6.36 18.44
C SER A 129 1.93 5.16 17.61
N ALA A 130 2.47 3.95 17.88
CA ALA A 130 2.02 2.72 17.24
C ALA A 130 0.54 2.44 17.54
N GLU A 131 0.07 2.76 18.75
CA GLU A 131 -1.32 2.62 19.17
C GLU A 131 -2.25 3.51 18.35
N ASP A 132 -1.93 4.80 18.19
CA ASP A 132 -2.74 5.74 17.41
C ASP A 132 -2.77 5.35 15.94
N PHE A 133 -1.63 4.90 15.38
CA PHE A 133 -1.56 4.42 14.00
C PHE A 133 -2.48 3.22 13.78
N LEU A 134 -2.36 2.17 14.60
CA LEU A 134 -3.19 0.97 14.49
C LEU A 134 -4.66 1.28 14.71
N LYS A 135 -4.98 2.14 15.69
CA LYS A 135 -6.36 2.57 15.93
C LYS A 135 -6.94 3.25 14.70
N GLU A 136 -6.25 4.24 14.15
CA GLU A 136 -6.71 4.96 12.95
C GLU A 136 -6.84 4.02 11.75
N ALA A 137 -5.86 3.15 11.52
CA ALA A 137 -5.89 2.19 10.42
C ALA A 137 -7.06 1.19 10.51
N ASN A 138 -7.50 0.82 11.72
CA ASN A 138 -8.60 -0.12 11.90
C ASN A 138 -9.98 0.56 11.95
N THR A 139 -10.07 1.82 12.42
CA THR A 139 -11.35 2.46 12.75
C THR A 139 -11.61 3.80 12.05
N GLY A 140 -10.62 4.34 11.32
CA GLY A 140 -10.74 5.56 10.55
C GLY A 140 -11.70 5.43 9.37
N ASP A 141 -12.19 6.55 8.87
CA ASP A 141 -13.05 6.59 7.67
C ASP A 141 -12.20 6.79 6.41
N PHE A 142 -12.12 5.75 5.59
CA PHE A 142 -11.42 5.72 4.31
C PHE A 142 -12.36 5.35 3.16
N SER A 143 -13.65 5.62 3.31
CA SER A 143 -14.72 5.29 2.35
C SER A 143 -14.55 5.95 0.98
N GLN A 144 -13.67 6.94 0.83
CA GLN A 144 -13.30 7.55 -0.44
C GLN A 144 -12.49 6.60 -1.34
N TYR A 145 -11.91 5.52 -0.81
CA TYR A 145 -11.16 4.52 -1.58
C TYR A 145 -12.05 3.36 -1.96
N ARG A 146 -11.91 2.89 -3.21
CA ARG A 146 -12.75 1.81 -3.74
C ARG A 146 -12.57 0.51 -2.97
N PHE A 147 -11.34 0.15 -2.60
CA PHE A 147 -11.07 -1.11 -1.90
C PHE A 147 -11.77 -1.18 -0.53
N TRP A 148 -11.98 -0.03 0.13
CA TRP A 148 -12.49 0.03 1.51
C TRP A 148 -13.86 -0.63 1.67
N GLN A 149 -14.73 -0.55 0.65
CA GLN A 149 -16.04 -1.21 0.68
C GLN A 149 -15.98 -2.75 0.65
N TYR A 150 -14.81 -3.31 0.29
CA TYR A 150 -14.58 -4.75 0.24
C TYR A 150 -13.82 -5.28 1.46
N VAL A 151 -13.39 -4.39 2.36
CA VAL A 151 -12.79 -4.77 3.64
C VAL A 151 -13.91 -5.11 4.61
N PRO A 152 -14.07 -6.38 5.06
CA PRO A 152 -15.15 -6.75 5.95
C PRO A 152 -15.14 -5.94 7.24
N ASP A 153 -16.31 -5.54 7.74
CA ASP A 153 -16.43 -4.95 9.07
C ASP A 153 -16.31 -6.02 10.16
N ASP A 154 -16.00 -5.60 11.39
CA ASP A 154 -15.83 -6.52 12.53
C ASP A 154 -17.03 -7.42 12.78
N LYS A 155 -18.26 -6.94 12.50
CA LYS A 155 -19.49 -7.75 12.60
C LYS A 155 -19.55 -8.89 11.58
N ASP A 156 -18.91 -8.71 10.40
CA ASP A 156 -18.89 -9.66 9.29
C ASP A 156 -17.64 -10.56 9.34
N ALA A 157 -16.62 -10.15 10.10
CA ALA A 157 -15.38 -10.90 10.34
C ALA A 157 -14.93 -10.77 11.81
N PRO A 158 -15.70 -11.31 12.77
CA PRO A 158 -15.47 -11.12 14.21
C PRO A 158 -14.18 -11.78 14.72
N ASP A 159 -13.67 -12.75 13.98
CA ASP A 159 -12.46 -13.49 14.33
C ASP A 159 -11.20 -12.92 13.68
N ARG A 160 -11.33 -11.76 12.98
CA ARG A 160 -10.19 -11.08 12.41
C ARG A 160 -9.42 -10.30 13.49
N PHE A 161 -8.09 -10.48 13.50
CA PHE A 161 -7.23 -9.83 14.49
C PHE A 161 -7.12 -8.31 14.23
N LEU A 162 -6.71 -7.89 13.03
CA LEU A 162 -6.61 -6.49 12.63
C LEU A 162 -7.31 -6.26 11.28
N LYS A 163 -8.21 -5.27 11.23
CA LYS A 163 -8.91 -4.90 9.98
C LYS A 163 -7.96 -4.38 8.92
N CYS A 164 -6.91 -3.66 9.33
CA CYS A 164 -5.93 -3.02 8.44
C CYS A 164 -4.89 -3.98 7.87
N GLU A 165 -4.71 -5.19 8.45
CA GLU A 165 -3.71 -6.14 7.96
C GLU A 165 -4.00 -6.55 6.51
N GLY A 166 -2.97 -6.54 5.68
CA GLY A 166 -3.05 -6.84 4.25
C GLY A 166 -3.32 -5.63 3.34
N TYR A 167 -3.73 -4.49 3.89
CA TYR A 167 -4.12 -3.31 3.11
C TYR A 167 -3.17 -2.11 3.24
N LEU A 168 -2.17 -2.19 4.11
CA LEU A 168 -1.12 -1.18 4.25
C LEU A 168 -0.01 -1.46 3.22
N PHE A 169 -0.19 -1.00 1.97
CA PHE A 169 0.66 -1.42 0.84
C PHE A 169 2.15 -1.18 1.09
N PRO A 170 3.01 -2.19 0.90
CA PRO A 170 4.45 -2.08 1.12
C PRO A 170 5.11 -1.28 0.00
N ASP A 171 5.87 -0.23 0.36
CA ASP A 171 6.66 0.60 -0.55
C ASP A 171 7.60 1.52 0.25
N THR A 172 8.26 2.43 -0.44
CA THR A 172 9.02 3.53 0.15
C THR A 172 8.21 4.82 0.10
N TYR A 173 7.96 5.41 1.26
CA TYR A 173 7.15 6.62 1.41
C TYR A 173 7.97 7.76 2.02
N ASP A 174 7.65 8.99 1.64
CA ASP A 174 8.12 10.20 2.30
C ASP A 174 6.97 10.76 3.17
N PHE A 175 7.14 10.74 4.49
CA PHE A 175 6.17 11.25 5.45
C PHE A 175 6.58 12.63 5.94
N LEU A 176 5.68 13.59 5.90
CA LEU A 176 5.90 14.86 6.59
C LEU A 176 5.87 14.62 8.10
N LYS A 177 6.83 15.22 8.84
CA LYS A 177 6.70 15.33 10.30
C LYS A 177 5.50 16.23 10.61
N ASP A 178 4.93 16.10 11.76
CA ASP A 178 3.80 16.93 12.21
C ASP A 178 2.52 16.84 11.35
N ASP A 179 2.40 15.79 10.51
CA ASP A 179 1.16 15.47 9.81
C ASP A 179 0.19 14.69 10.72
N THR A 180 -1.04 14.52 10.30
CA THR A 180 -2.03 13.77 11.06
C THR A 180 -1.84 12.27 10.91
N VAL A 181 -2.20 11.51 11.94
CA VAL A 181 -2.18 10.03 11.88
C VAL A 181 -3.07 9.51 10.75
N HIS A 182 -4.20 10.20 10.50
CA HIS A 182 -5.09 9.91 9.38
C HIS A 182 -4.36 9.98 8.02
N HIS A 183 -3.59 11.04 7.77
CA HIS A 183 -2.82 11.19 6.53
C HIS A 183 -1.70 10.15 6.40
N TYR A 184 -1.10 9.75 7.51
CA TYR A 184 -0.10 8.67 7.50
C TYR A 184 -0.73 7.36 7.03
N VAL A 185 -1.87 6.98 7.58
CA VAL A 185 -2.60 5.77 7.15
C VAL A 185 -3.11 5.91 5.72
N GLU A 186 -3.66 7.08 5.37
CA GLU A 186 -4.16 7.38 4.02
C GLU A 186 -3.09 7.19 2.94
N THR A 187 -1.82 7.47 3.26
CA THR A 187 -0.70 7.26 2.33
C THR A 187 -0.60 5.79 1.89
N PHE A 188 -0.70 4.84 2.82
CA PHE A 188 -0.69 3.40 2.51
C PHE A 188 -1.95 2.98 1.75
N TYR A 189 -3.12 3.40 2.20
CA TYR A 189 -4.41 3.03 1.62
C TYR A 189 -4.64 3.60 0.23
N SER A 190 -4.24 4.86 0.01
CA SER A 190 -4.24 5.47 -1.32
C SER A 190 -3.34 4.72 -2.31
N HIS A 191 -2.22 4.19 -1.82
CA HIS A 191 -1.33 3.39 -2.66
C HIS A 191 -1.93 2.01 -2.93
N PHE A 192 -2.47 1.33 -1.93
CA PHE A 192 -3.17 0.06 -2.10
C PHE A 192 -4.30 0.18 -3.14
N ASP A 193 -5.16 1.19 -3.00
CA ASP A 193 -6.28 1.42 -3.91
C ASP A 193 -5.83 1.60 -5.38
N LYS A 194 -4.68 2.25 -5.60
CA LYS A 194 -4.09 2.43 -6.93
C LYS A 194 -3.51 1.14 -7.53
N GLN A 195 -3.06 0.21 -6.69
CA GLN A 195 -2.48 -1.05 -7.15
C GLN A 195 -3.55 -2.06 -7.58
N ILE A 196 -4.75 -2.00 -6.98
CA ILE A 196 -5.86 -2.90 -7.34
C ILE A 196 -6.60 -2.32 -8.55
N THR A 197 -6.34 -2.87 -9.73
CA THR A 197 -6.87 -2.36 -11.00
C THR A 197 -8.31 -2.82 -11.29
N ASP A 198 -8.96 -2.16 -12.24
CA ASP A 198 -10.30 -2.56 -12.71
C ASP A 198 -10.32 -4.00 -13.26
N GLU A 199 -9.24 -4.41 -13.93
CA GLU A 199 -9.09 -5.77 -14.45
C GLU A 199 -9.01 -6.81 -13.32
N MET A 200 -8.35 -6.47 -12.21
CA MET A 200 -8.28 -7.35 -11.04
C MET A 200 -9.65 -7.49 -10.37
N TYR A 201 -10.42 -6.42 -10.23
CA TYR A 201 -11.79 -6.50 -9.74
C TYR A 201 -12.69 -7.35 -10.65
N ALA A 202 -12.57 -7.19 -11.97
CA ALA A 202 -13.32 -8.00 -12.94
C ALA A 202 -12.94 -9.49 -12.88
N GLU A 203 -11.66 -9.81 -12.67
CA GLU A 203 -11.21 -11.20 -12.52
C GLU A 203 -11.68 -11.81 -11.18
N MET A 204 -11.68 -11.03 -10.08
CA MET A 204 -12.28 -11.46 -8.81
C MET A 204 -13.76 -11.82 -8.98
N GLU A 205 -14.54 -10.94 -9.62
CA GLU A 205 -15.97 -11.19 -9.89
C GLU A 205 -16.18 -12.45 -10.72
N LYS A 206 -15.41 -12.64 -11.78
CA LYS A 206 -15.46 -13.83 -12.65
C LYS A 206 -15.17 -15.12 -11.90
N GLN A 207 -14.25 -15.08 -10.94
CA GLN A 207 -13.87 -16.24 -10.13
C GLN A 207 -14.72 -16.43 -8.88
N GLY A 208 -15.60 -15.49 -8.55
CA GLY A 208 -16.40 -15.49 -7.33
C GLY A 208 -15.57 -15.28 -6.06
N MET A 209 -14.41 -14.62 -6.17
CA MET A 209 -13.53 -14.29 -5.04
C MET A 209 -13.75 -12.86 -4.59
N THR A 210 -13.71 -12.64 -3.29
CA THR A 210 -13.68 -11.31 -2.69
C THR A 210 -12.25 -10.75 -2.65
N LEU A 211 -12.10 -9.43 -2.59
CA LEU A 211 -10.80 -8.80 -2.38
C LEU A 211 -10.14 -9.29 -1.08
N SER A 212 -10.93 -9.47 -0.02
CA SER A 212 -10.43 -9.96 1.27
C SER A 212 -9.84 -11.37 1.16
N GLU A 213 -10.47 -12.27 0.41
CA GLU A 213 -9.94 -13.63 0.17
C GLU A 213 -8.66 -13.59 -0.66
N VAL A 214 -8.60 -12.75 -1.69
CA VAL A 214 -7.39 -12.60 -2.52
C VAL A 214 -6.23 -12.06 -1.70
N VAL A 215 -6.44 -11.01 -0.90
CA VAL A 215 -5.39 -10.41 -0.07
C VAL A 215 -4.96 -11.36 1.05
N THR A 216 -5.91 -12.10 1.64
CA THR A 216 -5.59 -13.12 2.64
C THR A 216 -4.70 -14.22 2.04
N LEU A 217 -5.09 -14.78 0.89
CA LEU A 217 -4.27 -15.78 0.20
C LEU A 217 -2.90 -15.21 -0.19
N ALA A 218 -2.87 -13.98 -0.72
CA ALA A 218 -1.64 -13.31 -1.11
C ALA A 218 -0.66 -13.14 0.05
N SER A 219 -1.15 -12.88 1.26
CA SER A 219 -0.30 -12.76 2.44
C SER A 219 0.42 -14.08 2.78
N PHE A 220 -0.24 -15.22 2.61
CA PHE A 220 0.41 -16.54 2.76
C PHE A 220 1.40 -16.82 1.64
N VAL A 221 1.06 -16.49 0.40
CA VAL A 221 1.98 -16.61 -0.74
C VAL A 221 3.23 -15.77 -0.50
N GLN A 222 3.07 -14.53 -0.04
CA GLN A 222 4.17 -13.63 0.29
C GLN A 222 5.12 -14.20 1.34
N GLU A 223 4.58 -14.79 2.41
CA GLU A 223 5.38 -15.34 3.52
C GLU A 223 6.05 -16.68 3.18
N GLU A 224 5.47 -17.45 2.26
CA GLU A 224 6.01 -18.76 1.88
C GLU A 224 6.97 -18.70 0.68
N ALA A 225 6.72 -17.81 -0.28
CA ALA A 225 7.52 -17.69 -1.49
C ALA A 225 8.31 -16.38 -1.53
N GLY A 226 7.62 -15.24 -1.56
CA GLY A 226 8.20 -13.89 -1.56
C GLY A 226 9.19 -13.61 -2.70
N ASN A 227 9.03 -14.27 -3.84
CA ASN A 227 9.95 -14.23 -4.99
C ASN A 227 9.26 -14.75 -6.27
N ASP A 228 10.06 -15.23 -7.23
CA ASP A 228 9.62 -15.81 -8.51
C ASP A 228 8.82 -17.14 -8.38
N GLN A 229 8.59 -17.65 -7.16
CA GLN A 229 7.75 -18.85 -6.92
C GLN A 229 6.32 -18.50 -6.50
N ASP A 230 5.93 -17.23 -6.47
CA ASP A 230 4.61 -16.79 -6.04
C ASP A 230 3.48 -17.52 -6.79
N ASP A 231 3.57 -17.65 -8.11
CA ASP A 231 2.57 -18.32 -8.93
C ASP A 231 2.44 -19.81 -8.61
N ASN A 232 3.56 -20.49 -8.36
CA ASN A 232 3.59 -21.93 -8.04
C ASN A 232 3.01 -22.18 -6.64
N VAL A 233 3.41 -21.40 -5.64
CA VAL A 233 2.91 -21.50 -4.26
C VAL A 233 1.43 -21.13 -4.20
N ALA A 234 1.02 -20.06 -4.89
CA ALA A 234 -0.39 -19.67 -5.00
C ALA A 234 -1.23 -20.79 -5.60
N GLN A 235 -0.73 -21.47 -6.66
CA GLN A 235 -1.44 -22.60 -7.27
C GLN A 235 -1.62 -23.75 -6.30
N VAL A 236 -0.58 -24.10 -5.53
CA VAL A 236 -0.69 -25.17 -4.51
C VAL A 236 -1.77 -24.83 -3.48
N PHE A 237 -1.78 -23.61 -2.97
CA PHE A 237 -2.81 -23.17 -2.02
C PHE A 237 -4.20 -23.18 -2.66
N ARG A 238 -4.36 -22.72 -3.89
CA ARG A 238 -5.64 -22.76 -4.61
C ARG A 238 -6.15 -24.19 -4.84
N ASN A 239 -5.25 -25.13 -5.16
CA ASN A 239 -5.62 -26.54 -5.27
C ASN A 239 -6.14 -27.10 -3.93
N ARG A 240 -5.55 -26.67 -2.81
CA ARG A 240 -6.00 -27.06 -1.47
C ARG A 240 -7.33 -26.44 -1.11
N LEU A 241 -7.58 -25.20 -1.50
CA LEU A 241 -8.83 -24.45 -1.24
C LEU A 241 -9.98 -24.81 -2.20
N ALA A 242 -9.69 -25.52 -3.30
CA ALA A 242 -10.72 -25.89 -4.27
C ALA A 242 -11.80 -26.80 -3.66
N GLU A 243 -13.04 -26.64 -4.10
CA GLU A 243 -14.15 -27.50 -3.68
C GLU A 243 -13.84 -28.98 -3.93
N GLY A 244 -14.03 -29.82 -2.91
CA GLY A 244 -13.73 -31.25 -2.97
C GLY A 244 -12.25 -31.60 -2.86
N SER A 245 -11.38 -30.65 -2.53
CA SER A 245 -9.96 -30.92 -2.27
C SER A 245 -9.79 -31.97 -1.16
N PRO A 246 -8.89 -32.94 -1.32
CA PRO A 246 -8.54 -33.89 -0.25
C PRO A 246 -7.77 -33.24 0.91
N TYR A 247 -7.31 -31.98 0.73
CA TYR A 247 -6.48 -31.24 1.70
C TYR A 247 -7.02 -29.82 1.90
N PRO A 248 -8.22 -29.62 2.51
CA PRO A 248 -8.92 -28.34 2.53
C PRO A 248 -8.40 -27.33 3.58
N LYS A 249 -7.15 -27.44 3.99
CA LYS A 249 -6.47 -26.55 4.94
C LYS A 249 -5.16 -26.07 4.33
N LEU A 250 -4.74 -24.84 4.61
CA LEU A 250 -3.46 -24.34 4.10
C LEU A 250 -2.26 -25.10 4.67
N GLN A 251 -2.25 -25.38 5.95
CA GLN A 251 -1.18 -26.09 6.68
C GLN A 251 0.19 -25.40 6.47
N SER A 252 0.18 -24.09 6.57
CA SER A 252 1.38 -23.26 6.50
C SER A 252 1.90 -22.96 7.91
N ASN A 253 3.20 -23.09 8.12
CA ASN A 253 3.85 -22.74 9.39
C ASN A 253 3.94 -21.24 9.62
N THR A 254 3.67 -20.41 8.60
CA THR A 254 3.65 -18.94 8.71
C THR A 254 2.51 -18.45 9.60
N SER A 255 1.49 -19.29 9.85
CA SER A 255 0.47 -19.05 10.88
C SER A 255 -0.03 -20.39 11.44
N SER A 256 0.47 -20.78 12.60
CA SER A 256 0.16 -22.09 13.22
C SER A 256 0.41 -22.10 14.73
N TYR A 257 -0.17 -23.11 15.41
CA TYR A 257 0.12 -23.43 16.82
C TYR A 257 1.57 -23.79 17.05
N VAL A 258 2.21 -24.39 16.05
CA VAL A 258 3.57 -24.85 16.18
C VAL A 258 4.50 -23.65 16.15
N GLN A 259 5.15 -23.38 17.28
CA GLN A 259 6.28 -22.47 17.29
C GLN A 259 7.37 -23.09 16.43
N SER A 260 7.35 -22.75 15.15
CA SER A 260 8.41 -23.16 14.24
C SER A 260 9.67 -22.32 14.53
N ASP A 261 10.84 -22.86 14.23
CA ASP A 261 12.09 -22.07 14.22
C ASP A 261 12.07 -20.98 13.12
N ALA A 262 10.95 -20.83 12.41
CA ALA A 262 10.78 -19.83 11.38
C ALA A 262 10.46 -18.47 12.02
N ASP A 263 11.24 -17.46 11.65
CA ASP A 263 11.11 -16.08 12.13
C ASP A 263 9.81 -15.40 11.70
N ASN A 264 9.00 -16.02 10.83
CA ASN A 264 7.80 -15.44 10.21
C ASN A 264 6.46 -16.04 10.66
N ASN A 265 6.39 -16.73 11.82
CA ASN A 265 5.12 -17.23 12.33
C ASN A 265 4.28 -16.07 12.92
N TYR A 266 3.16 -15.76 12.28
CA TYR A 266 2.31 -14.61 12.62
C TYR A 266 1.73 -14.69 14.03
N LEU A 267 1.18 -15.85 14.43
CA LEU A 267 0.58 -16.03 15.76
C LEU A 267 1.60 -15.84 16.88
N TRP A 268 2.79 -16.42 16.73
CA TRP A 268 3.84 -16.35 17.76
C TRP A 268 4.56 -15.01 17.79
N ASN A 269 4.83 -14.43 16.64
CA ASN A 269 5.70 -13.25 16.57
C ASN A 269 4.93 -11.92 16.67
N TRP A 270 3.63 -11.93 16.32
CA TRP A 270 2.85 -10.69 16.25
C TRP A 270 1.59 -10.73 17.10
N VAL A 271 0.77 -11.79 17.02
CA VAL A 271 -0.49 -11.87 17.77
C VAL A 271 -0.25 -12.10 19.25
N ALA A 272 0.61 -13.07 19.61
CA ALA A 272 0.90 -13.38 21.00
C ALA A 272 1.50 -12.18 21.76
N PRO A 273 2.53 -11.47 21.27
CA PRO A 273 3.04 -10.27 21.94
C PRO A 273 2.00 -9.15 22.08
N TYR A 274 1.12 -8.98 21.10
CA TYR A 274 0.06 -7.97 21.16
C TYR A 274 -0.91 -8.20 22.33
N TYR A 275 -1.25 -9.46 22.61
CA TYR A 275 -2.11 -9.85 23.75
C TYR A 275 -1.34 -10.05 25.06
N GLY A 276 -0.03 -9.83 25.07
CA GLY A 276 0.80 -10.02 26.27
C GLY A 276 1.24 -11.45 26.54
N GLY A 277 1.10 -12.35 25.57
CA GLY A 277 1.56 -13.73 25.58
C GLY A 277 0.61 -14.71 24.91
N TRP A 278 1.11 -15.88 24.61
CA TRP A 278 0.36 -16.93 23.90
C TRP A 278 -0.95 -17.30 24.57
N ASP A 279 -0.92 -17.51 25.89
CA ASP A 279 -2.09 -17.94 26.68
C ASP A 279 -3.16 -16.83 26.83
N SER A 280 -2.86 -15.63 26.36
CA SER A 280 -3.77 -14.48 26.41
C SER A 280 -4.47 -14.23 25.07
N ILE A 281 -4.12 -14.96 24.01
CA ILE A 281 -4.80 -14.85 22.71
C ILE A 281 -6.23 -15.35 22.88
N PRO A 282 -7.28 -14.60 22.43
CA PRO A 282 -8.63 -15.11 22.37
C PRO A 282 -8.72 -16.39 21.55
N GLU A 283 -9.44 -17.40 22.06
CA GLU A 283 -9.53 -18.73 21.43
C GLU A 283 -10.05 -18.66 19.99
N ASN A 284 -11.05 -17.83 19.74
CA ASN A 284 -11.61 -17.62 18.40
C ASN A 284 -10.57 -17.06 17.41
N ILE A 285 -9.70 -16.13 17.84
CA ILE A 285 -8.61 -15.60 17.02
C ILE A 285 -7.58 -16.71 16.75
N LEU A 286 -7.19 -17.44 17.79
CA LEU A 286 -6.20 -18.50 17.67
C LEU A 286 -6.67 -19.60 16.71
N GLU A 287 -7.92 -20.09 16.83
CA GLU A 287 -8.50 -21.10 15.94
C GLU A 287 -8.66 -20.59 14.49
N ALA A 288 -9.02 -19.31 14.32
CA ALA A 288 -9.25 -18.72 13.01
C ALA A 288 -7.99 -18.41 12.21
N TYR A 289 -6.83 -18.32 12.88
CA TYR A 289 -5.54 -18.06 12.22
C TYR A 289 -4.60 -19.28 12.21
N ASP A 290 -4.90 -20.35 12.96
CA ASP A 290 -4.11 -21.58 12.84
C ASP A 290 -4.52 -22.39 11.62
N THR A 291 -3.69 -22.34 10.59
CA THR A 291 -3.90 -23.01 9.29
C THR A 291 -3.90 -24.54 9.35
N TYR A 292 -3.55 -25.14 10.48
CA TYR A 292 -3.67 -26.59 10.72
C TYR A 292 -5.03 -26.98 11.29
N THR A 293 -5.76 -26.03 11.89
CA THR A 293 -7.10 -26.25 12.45
C THR A 293 -8.21 -25.64 11.60
N CYS A 294 -8.08 -24.41 11.13
CA CYS A 294 -9.07 -23.78 10.28
C CYS A 294 -9.16 -24.47 8.89
N THR A 295 -10.37 -24.58 8.37
CA THR A 295 -10.63 -25.07 7.01
C THR A 295 -10.78 -23.88 6.07
N GLY A 296 -10.10 -23.91 4.93
CA GLY A 296 -10.10 -22.77 4.01
C GLY A 296 -9.02 -21.75 4.36
N LEU A 297 -9.32 -20.47 4.13
CA LEU A 297 -8.47 -19.35 4.50
C LEU A 297 -8.58 -19.03 5.99
N SER A 298 -7.56 -18.38 6.54
CA SER A 298 -7.64 -17.75 7.86
C SER A 298 -8.66 -16.60 7.86
N ALA A 299 -9.02 -16.10 9.05
CA ALA A 299 -9.98 -15.01 9.20
C ALA A 299 -9.54 -13.68 8.55
N GLY A 300 -8.26 -13.54 8.26
CA GLY A 300 -7.70 -12.38 7.57
C GLY A 300 -6.24 -12.58 7.19
N PRO A 301 -5.63 -11.58 6.53
CA PRO A 301 -4.23 -11.59 6.15
C PRO A 301 -3.30 -11.72 7.36
N ILE A 302 -2.08 -12.22 7.12
CA ILE A 302 -1.01 -12.37 8.12
C ILE A 302 0.16 -11.42 7.90
N SER A 303 0.13 -10.66 6.80
CA SER A 303 1.10 -9.63 6.46
C SER A 303 0.54 -8.73 5.35
N ASN A 304 1.28 -7.68 4.99
CA ASN A 304 0.94 -6.82 3.86
C ASN A 304 1.71 -7.29 2.61
N PRO A 305 1.02 -7.97 1.66
CA PRO A 305 1.67 -8.54 0.49
C PRO A 305 2.00 -7.50 -0.58
N GLY A 306 3.04 -7.79 -1.38
CA GLY A 306 3.35 -7.07 -2.59
C GLY A 306 2.38 -7.37 -3.73
N ILE A 307 2.45 -6.57 -4.80
CA ILE A 307 1.54 -6.72 -5.94
C ILE A 307 1.76 -8.04 -6.70
N ALA A 308 2.97 -8.60 -6.68
CA ALA A 308 3.27 -9.88 -7.30
C ALA A 308 2.47 -11.01 -6.63
N ALA A 309 2.53 -11.12 -5.30
CA ALA A 309 1.79 -12.09 -4.53
C ALA A 309 0.26 -11.92 -4.66
N ILE A 310 -0.25 -10.65 -4.72
CA ILE A 310 -1.68 -10.38 -4.95
C ILE A 310 -2.12 -10.88 -6.33
N ARG A 311 -1.33 -10.66 -7.38
CA ARG A 311 -1.62 -11.16 -8.74
C ARG A 311 -1.57 -12.67 -8.81
N ALA A 312 -0.56 -13.28 -8.21
CA ALA A 312 -0.43 -14.73 -8.13
C ALA A 312 -1.60 -15.38 -7.38
N ALA A 313 -2.01 -14.82 -6.25
CA ALA A 313 -3.18 -15.29 -5.50
C ALA A 313 -4.46 -15.21 -6.33
N LEU A 314 -4.64 -14.15 -7.12
CA LEU A 314 -5.83 -13.96 -7.95
C LEU A 314 -5.84 -14.85 -9.20
N ALA A 315 -4.73 -14.89 -9.95
CA ALA A 315 -4.67 -15.58 -11.23
C ALA A 315 -3.27 -16.17 -11.50
N PRO A 316 -2.87 -17.23 -10.77
CA PRO A 316 -1.54 -17.79 -10.86
C PRO A 316 -1.24 -18.34 -12.28
N GLN A 317 0.03 -18.23 -12.67
CA GLN A 317 0.56 -18.79 -13.92
C GLN A 317 1.63 -19.84 -13.58
N PRO A 318 1.24 -20.99 -13.00
CA PRO A 318 2.17 -21.94 -12.46
C PRO A 318 2.90 -22.73 -13.55
N ASP A 319 4.09 -23.21 -13.20
CA ASP A 319 4.80 -24.23 -13.94
C ASP A 319 4.04 -25.58 -13.93
N ASP A 320 4.37 -26.45 -14.88
CA ASP A 320 3.71 -27.76 -15.00
C ASP A 320 3.82 -28.63 -13.73
N GLU A 321 4.90 -28.49 -12.97
CA GLU A 321 5.14 -29.23 -11.73
C GLU A 321 4.19 -28.79 -10.58
N ALA A 322 3.79 -27.53 -10.54
CA ALA A 322 2.94 -26.99 -9.50
C ALA A 322 1.44 -27.08 -9.81
N LYS A 323 1.06 -27.23 -11.09
CA LYS A 323 -0.35 -27.21 -11.56
C LYS A 323 -1.31 -28.06 -10.73
N ASP A 324 -0.92 -29.32 -10.48
CA ASP A 324 -1.74 -30.30 -9.78
C ASP A 324 -1.19 -30.62 -8.38
N ALA A 325 -0.21 -29.84 -7.88
CA ALA A 325 0.43 -30.11 -6.60
C ALA A 325 -0.45 -29.62 -5.43
N TYR A 326 -0.38 -30.36 -4.33
CA TYR A 326 -0.98 -30.01 -3.04
C TYR A 326 0.05 -29.74 -1.96
N PHE A 327 1.33 -30.00 -2.23
CA PHE A 327 2.43 -29.89 -1.29
C PHE A 327 3.64 -29.26 -1.98
N PHE A 328 4.41 -28.52 -1.21
CA PHE A 328 5.74 -28.09 -1.59
C PHE A 328 6.68 -28.14 -0.37
N VAL A 329 7.97 -28.18 -0.61
CA VAL A 329 9.04 -28.00 0.37
C VAL A 329 10.20 -27.31 -0.31
N THR A 330 10.92 -26.47 0.44
CA THR A 330 12.09 -25.73 -0.03
C THR A 330 13.34 -26.20 0.69
N ASP A 331 14.46 -26.29 -0.01
CA ASP A 331 15.77 -26.52 0.59
C ASP A 331 16.53 -25.20 0.85
N LEU A 332 17.63 -25.27 1.58
CA LEU A 332 18.47 -24.10 1.89
C LEU A 332 19.23 -23.53 0.67
N ALA A 333 19.22 -24.23 -0.47
CA ALA A 333 19.73 -23.72 -1.74
C ALA A 333 18.67 -22.95 -2.53
N GLY A 334 17.41 -22.89 -2.02
CA GLY A 334 16.31 -22.19 -2.65
C GLY A 334 15.56 -22.99 -3.72
N HIS A 335 15.75 -24.32 -3.80
CA HIS A 335 14.98 -25.14 -4.73
C HIS A 335 13.63 -25.51 -4.12
N TYR A 336 12.56 -25.41 -4.93
CA TYR A 336 11.23 -25.84 -4.59
C TYR A 336 10.92 -27.20 -5.18
N TYR A 337 10.32 -28.08 -4.37
CA TYR A 337 9.91 -29.44 -4.73
C TYR A 337 8.41 -29.55 -4.57
N TYR A 338 7.69 -29.73 -5.67
CA TYR A 338 6.22 -29.84 -5.68
C TYR A 338 5.77 -31.28 -5.66
N ALA A 339 4.66 -31.59 -5.00
CA ALA A 339 4.12 -32.95 -4.93
C ALA A 339 2.59 -32.96 -4.91
N ARG A 340 2.02 -33.94 -5.61
CA ARG A 340 0.57 -34.18 -5.65
C ARG A 340 0.10 -35.05 -4.48
N THR A 341 0.95 -35.96 -4.00
CA THR A 341 0.63 -36.88 -2.91
C THR A 341 1.52 -36.63 -1.69
N TYR A 342 1.00 -36.95 -0.50
CA TYR A 342 1.80 -36.85 0.72
C TYR A 342 3.04 -37.78 0.71
N ALA A 343 2.92 -38.96 0.08
CA ALA A 343 4.03 -39.89 -0.04
C ALA A 343 5.19 -39.33 -0.90
N ASP A 344 4.86 -38.61 -1.96
CA ASP A 344 5.88 -37.95 -2.79
C ASP A 344 6.44 -36.72 -2.09
N HIS A 345 5.59 -35.97 -1.35
CA HIS A 345 6.07 -34.87 -0.50
C HIS A 345 7.09 -35.34 0.54
N GLN A 346 6.88 -36.51 1.19
CA GLN A 346 7.85 -37.06 2.13
C GLN A 346 9.21 -37.37 1.44
N LYS A 347 9.20 -37.88 0.21
CA LYS A 347 10.43 -38.06 -0.58
C LYS A 347 11.13 -36.76 -0.86
N ASN A 348 10.35 -35.71 -1.23
CA ASN A 348 10.87 -34.38 -1.47
C ASN A 348 11.49 -33.78 -0.20
N CYS A 349 10.88 -33.99 0.97
CA CYS A 349 11.45 -33.58 2.25
C CYS A 349 12.80 -34.28 2.53
N ASP A 350 12.90 -35.57 2.20
CA ASP A 350 14.18 -36.34 2.35
C ASP A 350 15.25 -35.77 1.41
N GLU A 351 14.90 -35.41 0.18
CA GLU A 351 15.86 -34.81 -0.77
C GLU A 351 16.28 -33.40 -0.31
N ALA A 352 15.36 -32.56 0.09
CA ALA A 352 15.66 -31.22 0.64
C ALA A 352 16.58 -31.34 1.88
N ALA A 353 16.31 -32.31 2.77
CA ALA A 353 17.13 -32.56 3.95
C ALA A 353 18.57 -32.98 3.60
N LYS A 354 18.79 -33.76 2.51
CA LYS A 354 20.13 -34.12 2.03
C LYS A 354 20.88 -32.88 1.52
N VAL A 355 20.22 -32.00 0.74
CA VAL A 355 20.83 -30.76 0.29
C VAL A 355 21.20 -29.88 1.49
N ASN A 356 20.30 -29.72 2.44
CA ASN A 356 20.49 -28.89 3.63
C ASN A 356 21.66 -29.40 4.51
N LYS A 357 21.85 -30.72 4.58
CA LYS A 357 22.97 -31.32 5.31
C LYS A 357 24.32 -30.99 4.68
N ASN A 358 24.39 -30.85 3.37
CA ASN A 358 25.63 -30.56 2.65
C ASN A 358 26.00 -29.06 2.66
N LEU A 359 25.06 -28.20 3.05
CA LEU A 359 25.23 -26.72 3.11
C LEU A 359 25.54 -26.23 4.54
N LYS A 360 25.37 -27.08 5.56
CA LYS A 360 25.75 -26.83 6.95
C LYS A 360 27.14 -27.34 7.22
#